data_27e12c723ee5225a8d20432086febc73
#
_entry.id   27e12c723ee5225a8d20432086febc73
#
_cell.length_a   1.000
_cell.length_b   1.000
_cell.length_c   1.000
_cell.angle_alpha   90.00
_cell.angle_beta   90.00
_cell.angle_gamma   90.00
#
_symmetry.space_group_name_H-M   'P 1'
#
loop_
_entity.id
_entity.type
_entity.pdbx_description
1 polymer ?
#
loop_
_entity_poly.entity_id
_entity_poly.type
_entity_poly.pdbx_seq_one_letter_code
_entity_poly.pdbx_strand_id
1 'polypeptide(L)'
;MIMKETRLINTTALAYLGDAVYEQAVREHLLREGNEDVHKLHGLATEFVRASAQSRIIKTVFDELTETEQNLVKRARNRKPVTRAKNSDPLDYRWATAMEALTGYLYLEGDSSRLEWFLNRAIAIIEQNM
;
A
#
# COMPACT_ATOMS: atom_id res chain seq x y z
N MET A 1 -17.26 -10.15 -21.99
CA MET A 1 -16.19 -9.39 -21.31
C MET A 1 -15.07 -10.33 -20.94
N ILE A 2 -13.84 -9.97 -21.27
CA ILE A 2 -12.66 -10.77 -20.95
C ILE A 2 -12.11 -10.25 -19.62
N MET A 3 -12.00 -11.13 -18.62
CA MET A 3 -11.41 -10.77 -17.34
C MET A 3 -9.97 -11.25 -17.30
N LYS A 4 -9.07 -10.32 -17.05
CA LYS A 4 -7.65 -10.62 -16.95
C LYS A 4 -7.33 -11.18 -15.57
N GLU A 5 -6.43 -12.18 -15.51
CA GLU A 5 -5.94 -12.66 -14.22
C GLU A 5 -5.26 -11.51 -13.47
N THR A 6 -5.59 -11.36 -12.21
CA THR A 6 -5.13 -10.23 -11.39
C THR A 6 -3.62 -10.09 -11.38
N ARG A 7 -2.89 -11.20 -11.25
CA ARG A 7 -1.41 -11.18 -11.21
C ARG A 7 -0.78 -10.70 -12.52
N LEU A 8 -1.54 -10.69 -13.62
CA LEU A 8 -1.06 -10.25 -14.93
C LEU A 8 -1.41 -8.81 -15.24
N ILE A 9 -2.17 -8.14 -14.37
CA ILE A 9 -2.48 -6.74 -14.54
C ILE A 9 -1.21 -5.92 -14.32
N ASN A 10 -1.05 -4.88 -15.12
CA ASN A 10 0.06 -3.95 -15.02
C ASN A 10 0.21 -3.45 -13.57
N THR A 11 1.43 -3.52 -13.02
CA THR A 11 1.67 -3.16 -11.63
C THR A 11 1.40 -1.69 -11.33
N THR A 12 1.59 -0.80 -12.29
CA THR A 12 1.23 0.62 -12.12
C THR A 12 -0.28 0.80 -11.97
N ALA A 13 -1.06 0.03 -12.75
CA ALA A 13 -2.52 0.06 -12.64
C ALA A 13 -2.99 -0.54 -11.31
N LEU A 14 -2.36 -1.62 -10.87
CA LEU A 14 -2.65 -2.18 -9.54
C LEU A 14 -2.34 -1.18 -8.44
N ALA A 15 -1.23 -0.47 -8.54
CA ALA A 15 -0.84 0.54 -7.56
C ALA A 15 -1.85 1.69 -7.51
N TYR A 16 -2.37 2.09 -8.66
CA TYR A 16 -3.40 3.12 -8.75
C TYR A 16 -4.63 2.76 -7.90
N LEU A 17 -5.10 1.52 -8.02
CA LEU A 17 -6.21 1.04 -7.20
C LEU A 17 -5.78 0.90 -5.74
N GLY A 18 -4.61 0.33 -5.49
CA GLY A 18 -4.10 0.09 -4.15
C GLY A 18 -3.93 1.35 -3.32
N ASP A 19 -3.54 2.44 -3.96
CA ASP A 19 -3.45 3.74 -3.29
C ASP A 19 -4.79 4.12 -2.67
N ALA A 20 -5.88 4.00 -3.43
CA ALA A 20 -7.22 4.32 -2.93
C ALA A 20 -7.66 3.37 -1.81
N VAL A 21 -7.38 2.08 -1.97
CA VAL A 21 -7.75 1.07 -0.96
C VAL A 21 -7.03 1.32 0.36
N TYR A 22 -5.72 1.56 0.30
CA TYR A 22 -4.93 1.82 1.50
C TYR A 22 -5.35 3.12 2.17
N GLU A 23 -5.55 4.17 1.39
CA GLU A 23 -5.97 5.47 1.94
C GLU A 23 -7.32 5.37 2.63
N GLN A 24 -8.27 4.63 2.05
CA GLN A 24 -9.57 4.39 2.70
C GLN A 24 -9.39 3.68 4.04
N ALA A 25 -8.55 2.65 4.09
CA ALA A 25 -8.30 1.90 5.32
C ALA A 25 -7.70 2.80 6.40
N VAL A 26 -6.76 3.67 6.04
CA VAL A 26 -6.14 4.62 6.98
C VAL A 26 -7.19 5.59 7.52
N ARG A 27 -7.99 6.17 6.65
CA ARG A 27 -9.03 7.12 7.06
C ARG A 27 -10.05 6.46 7.99
N GLU A 28 -10.49 5.26 7.66
CA GLU A 28 -11.42 4.52 8.49
C GLU A 28 -10.82 4.24 9.88
N HIS A 29 -9.56 3.81 9.91
CA HIS A 29 -8.85 3.53 11.16
C HIS A 29 -8.80 4.78 12.06
N LEU A 30 -8.44 5.92 11.48
CA LEU A 30 -8.33 7.16 12.25
C LEU A 30 -9.69 7.63 12.79
N LEU A 31 -10.75 7.47 12.00
CA LEU A 31 -12.10 7.80 12.47
C LEU A 31 -12.55 6.87 13.59
N ARG A 32 -12.23 5.57 13.50
CA ARG A 32 -12.59 4.63 14.55
C ARG A 32 -11.83 4.88 15.85
N GLU A 33 -10.68 5.52 15.77
CA GLU A 33 -9.91 5.94 16.94
C GLU A 33 -10.43 7.24 17.56
N GLY A 34 -11.48 7.83 17.01
CA GLY A 34 -12.14 8.99 17.57
C GLY A 34 -11.68 10.33 17.02
N ASN A 35 -10.85 10.35 15.98
CA ASN A 35 -10.41 11.60 15.37
C ASN A 35 -11.50 12.12 14.43
N GLU A 36 -12.00 13.33 14.67
CA GLU A 36 -13.07 13.92 13.86
C GLU A 36 -12.70 15.27 13.25
N ASP A 37 -11.59 15.84 13.65
CA ASP A 37 -11.11 17.12 13.10
C ASP A 37 -10.40 16.85 11.77
N VAL A 38 -10.97 17.32 10.66
CA VAL A 38 -10.46 17.06 9.31
C VAL A 38 -9.04 17.56 9.12
N HIS A 39 -8.66 18.68 9.71
CA HIS A 39 -7.29 19.18 9.64
C HIS A 39 -6.31 18.21 10.30
N LYS A 40 -6.66 17.71 11.48
CA LYS A 40 -5.81 16.74 12.18
C LYS A 40 -5.79 15.41 11.43
N LEU A 41 -6.93 14.98 10.91
CA LEU A 41 -7.02 13.74 10.13
C LEU A 41 -6.07 13.75 8.94
N HIS A 42 -6.03 14.86 8.20
CA HIS A 42 -5.16 14.97 7.06
C HIS A 42 -3.68 14.81 7.44
N GLY A 43 -3.25 15.48 8.49
CA GLY A 43 -1.88 15.37 8.98
C GLY A 43 -1.53 13.98 9.50
N LEU A 44 -2.45 13.38 10.27
CA LEU A 44 -2.26 12.02 10.78
C LEU A 44 -2.19 11.01 9.65
N ALA A 45 -3.09 11.12 8.65
CA ALA A 45 -3.11 10.20 7.51
C ALA A 45 -1.78 10.25 6.74
N THR A 46 -1.17 11.43 6.62
CA THR A 46 0.11 11.58 5.92
C THR A 46 1.20 10.70 6.52
N GLU A 47 1.19 10.53 7.86
CA GLU A 47 2.18 9.66 8.53
C GLU A 47 2.11 8.21 8.04
N PHE A 48 0.91 7.76 7.60
CA PHE A 48 0.70 6.40 7.12
C PHE A 48 0.93 6.26 5.62
N VAL A 49 0.63 7.31 4.83
CA VAL A 49 0.55 7.19 3.37
C VAL A 49 1.77 7.73 2.62
N ARG A 50 2.65 8.46 3.29
CA ARG A 50 3.84 8.98 2.62
C ARG A 50 4.76 7.82 2.16
N ALA A 51 5.58 8.10 1.16
CA ALA A 51 6.39 7.07 0.53
C ALA A 51 7.32 6.35 1.52
N SER A 52 7.94 7.08 2.44
CA SER A 52 8.83 6.48 3.44
C SER A 52 8.10 5.50 4.36
N ALA A 53 6.85 5.81 4.72
CA ALA A 53 6.04 4.92 5.55
C ALA A 53 5.67 3.65 4.78
N GLN A 54 5.21 3.79 3.56
CA GLN A 54 4.85 2.64 2.74
C GLN A 54 6.05 1.75 2.43
N SER A 55 7.21 2.36 2.18
CA SER A 55 8.46 1.64 2.00
C SER A 55 8.78 0.80 3.23
N ARG A 56 8.66 1.38 4.42
CA ARG A 56 8.89 0.66 5.67
C ARG A 56 7.95 -0.52 5.83
N ILE A 57 6.67 -0.30 5.52
CA ILE A 57 5.66 -1.36 5.64
C ILE A 57 6.04 -2.57 4.81
N ILE A 58 6.26 -2.36 3.51
CA ILE A 58 6.47 -3.47 2.60
C ILE A 58 7.77 -4.21 2.88
N LYS A 59 8.81 -3.49 3.27
CA LYS A 59 10.08 -4.11 3.65
C LYS A 59 9.93 -4.96 4.92
N THR A 60 9.15 -4.47 5.88
CA THR A 60 8.95 -5.17 7.15
C THR A 60 8.17 -6.47 6.97
N VAL A 61 7.12 -6.45 6.12
CA VAL A 61 6.26 -7.63 5.95
C VAL A 61 6.75 -8.59 4.86
N PHE A 62 7.79 -8.25 4.13
CA PHE A 62 8.18 -8.98 2.92
C PHE A 62 8.30 -10.49 3.16
N ASP A 63 8.93 -10.89 4.24
CA ASP A 63 9.14 -12.31 4.55
C ASP A 63 7.85 -13.03 4.97
N GLU A 64 6.81 -12.28 5.28
CA GLU A 64 5.50 -12.83 5.65
C GLU A 64 4.59 -13.02 4.42
N LEU A 65 5.06 -12.59 3.24
CA LEU A 65 4.29 -12.68 2.00
C LEU A 65 4.46 -14.03 1.33
N THR A 66 3.45 -14.43 0.56
CA THR A 66 3.54 -15.64 -0.28
C THR A 66 4.53 -15.40 -1.42
N GLU A 67 4.97 -16.48 -2.07
CA GLU A 67 5.87 -16.37 -3.22
C GLU A 67 5.25 -15.51 -4.34
N THR A 68 3.97 -15.72 -4.63
CA THR A 68 3.26 -14.93 -5.64
C THR A 68 3.26 -13.45 -5.29
N GLU A 69 2.99 -13.14 -4.02
CA GLU A 69 2.97 -11.77 -3.53
C GLU A 69 4.37 -11.14 -3.59
N GLN A 70 5.39 -11.87 -3.18
CA GLN A 70 6.77 -11.40 -3.24
C GLN A 70 7.21 -11.11 -4.67
N ASN A 71 6.83 -11.98 -5.61
CA ASN A 71 7.17 -11.79 -7.02
C ASN A 71 6.49 -10.55 -7.58
N LEU A 72 5.25 -10.30 -7.20
CA LEU A 72 4.52 -9.09 -7.60
C LEU A 72 5.21 -7.83 -7.07
N VAL A 73 5.57 -7.85 -5.79
CA VAL A 73 6.27 -6.74 -5.14
C VAL A 73 7.58 -6.44 -5.86
N LYS A 74 8.36 -7.47 -6.17
CA LYS A 74 9.65 -7.29 -6.88
C LYS A 74 9.45 -6.67 -8.27
N ARG A 75 8.45 -7.15 -9.02
CA ARG A 75 8.16 -6.60 -10.35
C ARG A 75 7.75 -5.13 -10.26
N ALA A 76 6.89 -4.80 -9.31
CA ALA A 76 6.42 -3.43 -9.13
C ALA A 76 7.57 -2.50 -8.71
N ARG A 77 8.39 -2.96 -7.77
CA ARG A 77 9.56 -2.19 -7.31
C ARG A 77 10.55 -1.93 -8.45
N ASN A 78 10.77 -2.94 -9.29
CA ASN A 78 11.79 -2.85 -10.35
C ASN A 78 11.29 -2.13 -11.59
N ARG A 79 10.00 -1.87 -11.71
CA ARG A 79 9.45 -1.16 -12.84
C ARG A 79 9.89 0.31 -12.80
N LYS A 80 10.33 0.83 -13.95
CA LYS A 80 10.76 2.23 -14.05
C LYS A 80 9.55 3.15 -13.78
N PRO A 81 9.65 4.08 -12.82
CA PRO A 81 8.54 5.00 -12.55
C PRO A 81 8.25 5.91 -13.73
N VAL A 82 6.98 6.13 -14.02
CA VAL A 82 6.54 7.11 -15.02
C VAL A 82 6.65 8.52 -14.43
N THR A 83 6.23 8.66 -13.17
CA THR A 83 6.31 9.92 -12.43
C THR A 83 6.81 9.62 -11.02
N ARG A 84 7.28 10.65 -10.33
CA ARG A 84 7.75 10.52 -8.96
C ARG A 84 7.29 11.73 -8.15
N ALA A 85 6.90 11.48 -6.92
CA ALA A 85 6.52 12.56 -6.01
C ALA A 85 7.74 13.44 -5.75
N LYS A 86 7.53 14.75 -5.79
CA LYS A 86 8.58 15.73 -5.51
C LYS A 86 9.08 15.52 -4.08
N ASN A 87 10.40 15.57 -3.90
CA ASN A 87 11.07 15.44 -2.61
C ASN A 87 11.04 14.05 -1.99
N SER A 88 10.53 13.02 -2.69
CA SER A 88 10.62 11.66 -2.18
C SER A 88 11.94 11.03 -2.61
N ASP A 89 12.49 10.14 -1.76
CA ASP A 89 13.63 9.31 -2.11
C ASP A 89 13.20 8.36 -3.24
N PRO A 90 13.99 8.25 -4.33
CA PRO A 90 13.61 7.39 -5.46
C PRO A 90 13.39 5.93 -5.08
N LEU A 91 14.19 5.41 -4.15
CA LEU A 91 14.06 4.03 -3.74
C LEU A 91 12.82 3.82 -2.88
N ASP A 92 12.55 4.75 -1.95
CA ASP A 92 11.32 4.71 -1.16
C ASP A 92 10.09 4.79 -2.04
N TYR A 93 10.14 5.63 -3.07
CA TYR A 93 9.03 5.74 -4.02
C TYR A 93 8.75 4.41 -4.72
N ARG A 94 9.80 3.69 -5.13
CA ARG A 94 9.64 2.38 -5.79
C ARG A 94 9.05 1.34 -4.85
N TRP A 95 9.50 1.30 -3.61
CA TRP A 95 8.94 0.41 -2.60
C TRP A 95 7.49 0.77 -2.27
N ALA A 96 7.19 2.06 -2.16
CA ALA A 96 5.82 2.52 -1.93
C ALA A 96 4.89 2.09 -3.05
N THR A 97 5.33 2.24 -4.30
CA THR A 97 4.56 1.77 -5.46
C THR A 97 4.33 0.26 -5.38
N ALA A 98 5.34 -0.49 -4.96
CA ALA A 98 5.22 -1.94 -4.79
C ALA A 98 4.18 -2.30 -3.73
N MET A 99 4.16 -1.57 -2.61
CA MET A 99 3.15 -1.78 -1.57
C MET A 99 1.75 -1.50 -2.10
N GLU A 100 1.59 -0.42 -2.84
CA GLU A 100 0.30 -0.08 -3.43
C GLU A 100 -0.15 -1.12 -4.46
N ALA A 101 0.78 -1.64 -5.27
CA ALA A 101 0.47 -2.69 -6.23
C ALA A 101 0.01 -3.96 -5.53
N LEU A 102 0.67 -4.35 -4.44
CA LEU A 102 0.24 -5.51 -3.65
C LEU A 102 -1.15 -5.28 -3.07
N THR A 103 -1.41 -4.10 -2.54
CA THR A 103 -2.71 -3.76 -1.96
C THR A 103 -3.82 -3.90 -3.03
N GLY A 104 -3.59 -3.35 -4.21
CA GLY A 104 -4.53 -3.46 -5.33
C GLY A 104 -4.75 -4.90 -5.77
N TYR A 105 -3.67 -5.68 -5.81
CA TYR A 105 -3.75 -7.11 -6.14
C TYR A 105 -4.62 -7.87 -5.14
N LEU A 106 -4.37 -7.67 -3.84
CA LEU A 106 -5.12 -8.37 -2.80
C LEU A 106 -6.61 -8.00 -2.83
N TYR A 107 -6.89 -6.72 -3.10
CA TYR A 107 -8.28 -6.28 -3.23
C TYR A 107 -8.99 -6.97 -4.40
N LEU A 108 -8.36 -7.03 -5.56
CA LEU A 108 -8.97 -7.62 -6.76
C LEU A 108 -9.06 -9.13 -6.68
N GLU A 109 -8.16 -9.80 -5.96
CA GLU A 109 -8.24 -11.25 -5.78
C GLU A 109 -9.47 -11.65 -4.96
N GLY A 110 -10.05 -10.73 -4.22
CA GLY A 110 -11.26 -11.00 -3.47
C GLY A 110 -11.06 -11.78 -2.19
N ASP A 111 -9.82 -12.04 -1.78
CA ASP A 111 -9.53 -12.66 -0.49
C ASP A 111 -9.54 -11.56 0.57
N SER A 112 -10.72 -11.30 1.13
CA SER A 112 -10.89 -10.23 2.09
C SER A 112 -10.12 -10.46 3.37
N SER A 113 -9.93 -11.70 3.79
CA SER A 113 -9.14 -12.04 4.99
C SER A 113 -7.68 -11.66 4.79
N ARG A 114 -7.12 -11.97 3.62
CA ARG A 114 -5.72 -11.64 3.32
C ARG A 114 -5.50 -10.14 3.23
N LEU A 115 -6.40 -9.44 2.56
CA LEU A 115 -6.36 -7.98 2.47
C LEU A 115 -6.44 -7.34 3.85
N GLU A 116 -7.40 -7.79 4.67
CA GLU A 116 -7.57 -7.28 6.02
C GLU A 116 -6.33 -7.49 6.87
N TRP A 117 -5.74 -8.70 6.80
CA TRP A 117 -4.49 -8.99 7.48
C TRP A 117 -3.41 -7.99 7.08
N PHE A 118 -3.24 -7.76 5.77
CA PHE A 118 -2.20 -6.88 5.27
C PHE A 118 -2.42 -5.43 5.72
N LEU A 119 -3.64 -4.92 5.60
CA LEU A 119 -3.96 -3.54 5.99
C LEU A 119 -3.76 -3.33 7.49
N ASN A 120 -4.20 -4.28 8.31
CA ASN A 120 -4.01 -4.20 9.76
C ASN A 120 -2.53 -4.24 10.12
N ARG A 121 -1.77 -5.10 9.46
CA ARG A 121 -0.34 -5.22 9.66
C ARG A 121 0.37 -3.92 9.29
N ALA A 122 0.00 -3.33 8.16
CA ALA A 122 0.56 -2.07 7.67
C ALA A 122 0.35 -0.94 8.68
N ILE A 123 -0.87 -0.78 9.16
CA ILE A 123 -1.21 0.25 10.12
C ILE A 123 -0.45 0.05 11.43
N ALA A 124 -0.37 -1.20 11.91
CA ALA A 124 0.33 -1.51 13.16
C ALA A 124 1.83 -1.17 13.07
N ILE A 125 2.45 -1.45 11.92
CA ILE A 125 3.87 -1.15 11.71
C ILE A 125 4.15 0.35 11.86
N ILE A 126 3.28 1.18 11.29
CA ILE A 126 3.47 2.63 11.37
C ILE A 126 3.20 3.13 12.79
N GLU A 127 2.15 2.62 13.44
CA GLU A 127 1.82 3.04 14.82
C GLU A 127 2.91 2.68 15.81
N GLN A 128 3.59 1.57 15.63
CA GLN A 128 4.69 1.16 16.51
C GLN A 128 5.88 2.12 16.48
N ASN A 129 5.96 2.96 15.46
CA ASN A 129 7.06 3.89 15.27
C ASN A 129 6.65 5.35 15.47
N MET A 130 5.45 5.56 16.00
CA MET A 130 4.92 6.91 16.29
C MET A 130 5.18 7.31 17.73
#